data_f958d39933e2a065417bea8de8dd4d7a
#
_entry.id   f958d39933e2a065417bea8de8dd4d7a
#
_cell.length_a   1.000
_cell.length_b   1.000
_cell.length_c   1.000
_cell.angle_alpha   90.00
_cell.angle_beta   90.00
_cell.angle_gamma   90.00
#
_symmetry.space_group_name_H-M   'P 1'
#
loop_
_entity.id
_entity.type
_entity.pdbx_description
1 polymer ?
#
loop_
_entity_poly.entity_id
_entity_poly.type
_entity_poly.pdbx_seq_one_letter_code
_entity_poly.pdbx_strand_id
1 'polypeptide(L)'
;DNDFHRRDLFEAFESGSFPEWELTVQLFTEEQADAFPFDHLDSTKLIPEELVPLTVIGRMVLDRWPDNFFAETEQVAYCPANIVPGIDFSNDPLLQGRLFSYLDTQLSRLGGPNFHQLPINAPKCPFANLQRDGHMQMGVPKGRVNYEPSSLQADTPRETQQGFRSHATLPDDGAKGRARAESFADHYTQARLFFRSQTKP
;
A
#
# COMPACT_ATOMS: atom_id res chain seq x y z
N ASP A 1 21.83 -22.72 4.50
CA ASP A 1 21.61 -21.81 5.62
C ASP A 1 20.24 -21.18 5.49
N ASN A 2 19.34 -21.44 6.45
CA ASN A 2 17.96 -20.95 6.44
C ASN A 2 17.86 -19.43 6.74
N ASP A 3 18.97 -18.82 7.12
CA ASP A 3 19.04 -17.45 7.61
C ASP A 3 19.91 -16.52 6.76
N PHE A 4 20.31 -16.97 5.58
CA PHE A 4 21.33 -16.26 4.81
C PHE A 4 20.87 -14.88 4.35
N HIS A 5 19.60 -14.67 4.02
CA HIS A 5 19.09 -13.36 3.63
C HIS A 5 19.17 -12.34 4.77
N ARG A 6 18.78 -12.75 5.99
CA ARG A 6 18.87 -11.87 7.16
C ARG A 6 20.31 -11.58 7.54
N ARG A 7 21.17 -12.59 7.44
CA ARG A 7 22.61 -12.43 7.72
C ARG A 7 23.26 -11.48 6.73
N ASP A 8 23.02 -11.67 5.43
CA ASP A 8 23.54 -10.79 4.38
C ASP A 8 23.15 -9.34 4.62
N LEU A 9 21.89 -9.09 4.91
CA LEU A 9 21.39 -7.76 5.23
C LEU A 9 22.02 -7.19 6.51
N PHE A 10 22.16 -8.01 7.56
CA PHE A 10 22.79 -7.61 8.80
C PHE A 10 24.27 -7.23 8.61
N GLU A 11 25.02 -8.09 7.93
CA GLU A 11 26.44 -7.85 7.64
C GLU A 11 26.64 -6.61 6.74
N ALA A 12 25.72 -6.36 5.83
CA ALA A 12 25.74 -5.16 5.00
C ALA A 12 25.61 -3.87 5.85
N PHE A 13 24.73 -3.85 6.85
CA PHE A 13 24.64 -2.72 7.78
C PHE A 13 25.89 -2.57 8.64
N GLU A 14 26.39 -3.66 9.23
CA GLU A 14 27.58 -3.64 10.09
C GLU A 14 28.83 -3.17 9.34
N SER A 15 28.93 -3.52 8.07
CA SER A 15 30.05 -3.08 7.22
C SER A 15 29.88 -1.68 6.62
N GLY A 16 28.71 -1.05 6.79
CA GLY A 16 28.40 0.24 6.16
C GLY A 16 28.12 0.16 4.66
N SER A 17 27.96 -1.04 4.12
CA SER A 17 27.56 -1.27 2.72
C SER A 17 26.03 -1.29 2.61
N PHE A 18 25.42 -0.13 2.72
CA PHE A 18 23.97 -0.01 2.78
C PHE A 18 23.29 -0.42 1.48
N PRO A 19 22.35 -1.39 1.53
CA PRO A 19 21.58 -1.77 0.37
C PRO A 19 20.71 -0.63 -0.15
N GLU A 20 20.65 -0.51 -1.48
CA GLU A 20 20.02 0.61 -2.16
C GLU A 20 19.16 0.13 -3.33
N TRP A 21 18.02 0.77 -3.53
CA TRP A 21 17.10 0.54 -4.65
C TRP A 21 16.58 1.85 -5.20
N GLU A 22 16.30 1.86 -6.49
CA GLU A 22 15.54 2.92 -7.13
C GLU A 22 14.05 2.65 -7.03
N LEU A 23 13.28 3.68 -6.70
CA LEU A 23 11.84 3.67 -6.80
C LEU A 23 11.44 4.22 -8.17
N THR A 24 10.76 3.40 -8.94
CA THR A 24 10.34 3.74 -10.29
C THR A 24 8.81 3.67 -10.41
N VAL A 25 8.27 4.39 -11.38
CA VAL A 25 6.86 4.32 -11.77
C VAL A 25 6.73 4.12 -13.28
N GLN A 26 5.66 3.47 -13.68
CA GLN A 26 5.20 3.38 -15.06
C GLN A 26 3.86 4.09 -15.16
N LEU A 27 3.76 5.12 -16.00
CA LEU A 27 2.55 5.92 -16.19
C LEU A 27 1.95 5.61 -17.55
N PHE A 28 0.71 5.24 -17.56
CA PHE A 28 -0.04 4.92 -18.78
C PHE A 28 -1.50 5.33 -18.64
N THR A 29 -2.16 5.57 -19.76
CA THR A 29 -3.58 5.90 -19.79
C THR A 29 -4.43 4.62 -19.77
N GLU A 30 -5.73 4.78 -19.56
CA GLU A 30 -6.67 3.66 -19.63
C GLU A 30 -6.70 3.04 -21.03
N GLU A 31 -6.66 3.87 -22.07
CA GLU A 31 -6.62 3.38 -23.44
C GLU A 31 -5.36 2.57 -23.74
N GLN A 32 -4.23 2.94 -23.14
CA GLN A 32 -3.01 2.13 -23.23
C GLN A 32 -3.14 0.82 -22.47
N ALA A 33 -3.76 0.86 -21.28
CA ALA A 33 -4.01 -0.34 -20.49
C ALA A 33 -4.90 -1.34 -21.20
N ASP A 34 -5.96 -0.86 -21.87
CA ASP A 34 -6.88 -1.69 -22.65
C ASP A 34 -6.22 -2.32 -23.87
N ALA A 35 -5.17 -1.69 -24.40
CA ALA A 35 -4.42 -2.20 -25.53
C ALA A 35 -3.36 -3.26 -25.16
N PHE A 36 -3.10 -3.49 -23.88
CA PHE A 36 -2.14 -4.52 -23.48
C PHE A 36 -2.64 -5.93 -23.81
N PRO A 37 -1.77 -6.83 -24.25
CA PRO A 37 -2.14 -8.23 -24.53
C PRO A 37 -2.34 -9.07 -23.26
N PHE A 38 -2.35 -8.43 -22.09
CA PHE A 38 -2.54 -9.05 -20.77
C PHE A 38 -3.32 -8.09 -19.86
N ASP A 39 -3.89 -8.62 -18.80
CA ASP A 39 -4.53 -7.85 -17.77
C ASP A 39 -3.46 -7.21 -16.86
N HIS A 40 -3.35 -5.88 -16.88
CA HIS A 40 -2.39 -5.13 -16.05
C HIS A 40 -2.73 -5.19 -14.56
N LEU A 41 -3.97 -5.57 -14.19
CA LEU A 41 -4.40 -5.80 -12.80
C LEU A 41 -4.16 -7.24 -12.33
N ASP A 42 -3.68 -8.12 -13.21
CA ASP A 42 -3.29 -9.48 -12.82
C ASP A 42 -1.96 -9.43 -12.05
N SER A 43 -2.00 -9.76 -10.77
CA SER A 43 -0.83 -9.74 -9.88
C SER A 43 0.33 -10.67 -10.31
N THR A 44 0.08 -11.56 -11.27
CA THR A 44 1.10 -12.45 -11.84
C THR A 44 1.78 -11.89 -13.08
N LYS A 45 1.38 -10.72 -13.55
CA LYS A 45 1.91 -10.06 -14.75
C LYS A 45 2.70 -8.82 -14.40
N LEU A 46 3.69 -8.54 -15.23
CA LEU A 46 4.47 -7.30 -15.19
C LEU A 46 4.25 -6.55 -16.50
N ILE A 47 4.27 -5.22 -16.42
CA ILE A 47 4.24 -4.36 -17.61
C ILE A 47 5.68 -4.27 -18.14
N PRO A 48 5.96 -4.76 -19.36
CA PRO A 48 7.30 -4.66 -19.95
C PRO A 48 7.73 -3.19 -20.15
N GLU A 49 8.99 -2.92 -19.95
CA GLU A 49 9.56 -1.57 -20.14
C GLU A 49 9.49 -1.10 -21.59
N GLU A 50 9.45 -2.02 -22.52
CA GLU A 50 9.29 -1.77 -23.96
C GLU A 50 7.90 -1.20 -24.28
N LEU A 51 6.90 -1.51 -23.45
CA LEU A 51 5.55 -0.96 -23.61
C LEU A 51 5.38 0.35 -22.86
N VAL A 52 5.88 0.40 -21.63
CA VAL A 52 5.83 1.59 -20.79
C VAL A 52 7.18 1.76 -20.09
N PRO A 53 7.97 2.77 -20.45
CA PRO A 53 9.26 3.02 -19.82
C PRO A 53 9.16 3.29 -18.31
N LEU A 54 10.17 2.85 -17.56
CA LEU A 54 10.33 3.19 -16.16
C LEU A 54 10.76 4.66 -16.00
N THR A 55 10.13 5.35 -15.07
CA THR A 55 10.53 6.69 -14.64
C THR A 55 11.02 6.61 -13.20
N VAL A 56 12.28 6.92 -12.96
CA VAL A 56 12.84 6.98 -11.60
C VAL A 56 12.29 8.21 -10.87
N ILE A 57 11.70 7.98 -9.71
CA ILE A 57 11.11 9.03 -8.87
C ILE A 57 11.75 9.13 -7.50
N GLY A 58 12.55 8.15 -7.10
CA GLY A 58 13.19 8.16 -5.79
C GLY A 58 14.22 7.07 -5.62
N ARG A 59 14.86 7.12 -4.45
CA ARG A 59 15.84 6.14 -4.01
C ARG A 59 15.52 5.70 -2.59
N MET A 60 15.62 4.42 -2.33
CA MET A 60 15.48 3.82 -1.01
C MET A 60 16.82 3.25 -0.57
N VAL A 61 17.30 3.67 0.60
CA VAL A 61 18.52 3.17 1.21
C VAL A 61 18.18 2.62 2.57
N LEU A 62 18.59 1.39 2.87
CA LEU A 62 18.49 0.81 4.19
C LEU A 62 19.78 1.08 4.97
N ASP A 63 19.72 1.99 5.92
CA ASP A 63 20.89 2.52 6.60
C ASP A 63 20.95 2.27 8.11
N ARG A 64 19.93 1.58 8.67
CA ARG A 64 19.85 1.29 10.11
C ARG A 64 18.93 0.14 10.44
N TRP A 65 19.15 -0.46 11.60
CA TRP A 65 18.27 -1.43 12.24
C TRP A 65 17.22 -0.76 13.12
N PRO A 66 16.08 -1.42 13.37
CA PRO A 66 15.21 -1.05 14.46
C PRO A 66 15.88 -1.29 15.82
N ASP A 67 15.71 -0.37 16.76
CA ASP A 67 16.24 -0.53 18.12
C ASP A 67 15.45 -1.60 18.90
N ASN A 68 14.15 -1.67 18.65
CA ASN A 68 13.25 -2.61 19.30
C ASN A 68 12.38 -3.32 18.26
N PHE A 69 12.70 -4.57 17.98
CA PHE A 69 12.01 -5.36 16.98
C PHE A 69 10.51 -5.52 17.26
N PHE A 70 10.12 -5.71 18.52
CA PHE A 70 8.70 -5.81 18.91
C PHE A 70 7.94 -4.51 18.60
N ALA A 71 8.46 -3.38 19.06
CA ALA A 71 7.80 -2.09 18.90
C ALA A 71 7.80 -1.57 17.45
N GLU A 72 8.88 -1.83 16.70
CA GLU A 72 9.14 -1.19 15.41
C GLU A 72 8.93 -2.13 14.21
N THR A 73 8.75 -3.43 14.44
CA THR A 73 8.56 -4.42 13.38
C THR A 73 7.33 -5.31 13.63
N GLU A 74 7.24 -5.97 14.77
CA GLU A 74 6.12 -6.90 15.02
C GLU A 74 4.76 -6.18 15.11
N GLN A 75 4.73 -4.97 15.64
CA GLN A 75 3.50 -4.17 15.76
C GLN A 75 3.14 -3.39 14.50
N VAL A 76 3.95 -3.45 13.45
CA VAL A 76 3.64 -2.77 12.18
C VAL A 76 2.34 -3.31 11.59
N ALA A 77 1.48 -2.39 11.21
CA ALA A 77 0.17 -2.66 10.62
C ALA A 77 0.07 -2.02 9.23
N TYR A 78 0.34 -2.79 8.19
CA TYR A 78 0.04 -2.34 6.84
C TYR A 78 -1.48 -2.30 6.64
N CYS A 79 -1.97 -1.25 6.01
CA CYS A 79 -3.39 -1.08 5.71
C CYS A 79 -3.57 -0.45 4.32
N PRO A 80 -3.86 -1.25 3.29
CA PRO A 80 -4.05 -0.74 1.93
C PRO A 80 -5.20 0.26 1.80
N ALA A 81 -6.13 0.28 2.77
CA ALA A 81 -7.22 1.24 2.81
C ALA A 81 -6.76 2.66 3.21
N ASN A 82 -5.56 2.81 3.77
CA ASN A 82 -5.00 4.11 4.13
C ASN A 82 -4.34 4.75 2.90
N ILE A 83 -5.12 5.51 2.16
CA ILE A 83 -4.65 6.25 0.98
C ILE A 83 -4.60 7.74 1.24
N VAL A 84 -3.86 8.46 0.40
CA VAL A 84 -3.76 9.92 0.42
C VAL A 84 -4.56 10.52 -0.73
N PRO A 85 -4.95 11.82 -0.65
CA PRO A 85 -5.60 12.49 -1.77
C PRO A 85 -4.78 12.38 -3.06
N GLY A 86 -5.44 12.02 -4.17
CA GLY A 86 -4.81 11.81 -5.48
C GLY A 86 -4.48 10.33 -5.78
N ILE A 87 -4.64 9.43 -4.82
CA ILE A 87 -4.56 7.98 -5.01
C ILE A 87 -5.94 7.38 -4.76
N ASP A 88 -6.33 6.42 -5.59
CA ASP A 88 -7.60 5.71 -5.47
C ASP A 88 -7.42 4.21 -5.68
N PHE A 89 -8.48 3.45 -5.45
CA PHE A 89 -8.49 2.01 -5.57
C PHE A 89 -8.79 1.59 -7.01
N SER A 90 -8.05 0.62 -7.50
CA SER A 90 -8.33 -0.02 -8.79
C SER A 90 -9.36 -1.14 -8.66
N ASN A 91 -9.83 -1.64 -9.81
CA ASN A 91 -10.73 -2.79 -9.88
C ASN A 91 -10.02 -4.14 -9.69
N ASP A 92 -8.75 -4.15 -9.29
CA ASP A 92 -8.03 -5.37 -8.99
C ASP A 92 -8.78 -6.19 -7.91
N PRO A 93 -9.24 -7.42 -8.22
CA PRO A 93 -9.95 -8.25 -7.26
C PRO A 93 -9.12 -8.61 -6.03
N LEU A 94 -7.80 -8.73 -6.19
CA LEU A 94 -6.90 -8.98 -5.08
C LEU A 94 -6.84 -7.78 -4.15
N LEU A 95 -6.72 -6.56 -4.69
CA LEU A 95 -6.77 -5.34 -3.89
C LEU A 95 -8.09 -5.23 -3.13
N GLN A 96 -9.22 -5.47 -3.80
CA GLN A 96 -10.53 -5.42 -3.15
C GLN A 96 -10.61 -6.39 -1.95
N GLY A 97 -10.07 -7.60 -2.08
CA GLY A 97 -9.96 -8.54 -0.96
C GLY A 97 -9.03 -8.05 0.15
N ARG A 98 -7.92 -7.42 -0.21
CA ARG A 98 -6.95 -6.87 0.74
C ARG A 98 -7.51 -5.72 1.58
N LEU A 99 -8.42 -4.91 1.04
CA LEU A 99 -9.06 -3.83 1.79
C LEU A 99 -9.80 -4.33 3.04
N PHE A 100 -10.38 -5.53 2.97
CA PHE A 100 -11.06 -6.17 4.09
C PHE A 100 -10.09 -6.95 4.99
N SER A 101 -9.24 -7.77 4.39
CA SER A 101 -8.41 -8.72 5.12
C SER A 101 -7.38 -8.04 6.03
N TYR A 102 -6.84 -6.90 5.64
CA TYR A 102 -5.89 -6.18 6.48
C TYR A 102 -6.55 -5.55 7.70
N LEU A 103 -7.76 -5.01 7.55
CA LEU A 103 -8.52 -4.49 8.69
C LEU A 103 -8.89 -5.60 9.67
N ASP A 104 -9.41 -6.71 9.16
CA ASP A 104 -9.76 -7.88 9.98
C ASP A 104 -8.54 -8.44 10.72
N THR A 105 -7.43 -8.61 10.02
CA THR A 105 -6.18 -9.07 10.61
C THR A 105 -5.70 -8.13 11.73
N GLN A 106 -5.74 -6.83 11.55
CA GLN A 106 -5.26 -5.89 12.57
C GLN A 106 -6.18 -5.90 13.81
N LEU A 107 -7.48 -6.06 13.64
CA LEU A 107 -8.40 -6.24 14.77
C LEU A 107 -8.02 -7.48 15.61
N SER A 108 -7.70 -8.58 14.95
CA SER A 108 -7.36 -9.84 15.61
C SER A 108 -5.94 -9.83 16.18
N ARG A 109 -4.96 -9.41 15.40
CA ARG A 109 -3.53 -9.47 15.74
C ARG A 109 -3.12 -8.39 16.74
N LEU A 110 -3.64 -7.19 16.62
CA LEU A 110 -3.27 -6.03 17.42
C LEU A 110 -4.33 -5.63 18.46
N GLY A 111 -5.43 -6.35 18.51
CA GLY A 111 -6.40 -6.29 19.61
C GLY A 111 -7.41 -5.15 19.55
N GLY A 112 -7.53 -4.44 18.43
CA GLY A 112 -8.55 -3.40 18.35
C GLY A 112 -8.53 -2.55 17.08
N PRO A 113 -9.57 -1.73 16.86
CA PRO A 113 -9.69 -0.87 15.68
C PRO A 113 -8.69 0.30 15.68
N ASN A 114 -8.07 0.59 16.80
CA ASN A 114 -7.14 1.71 16.98
C ASN A 114 -5.67 1.32 16.79
N PHE A 115 -5.39 0.30 15.99
CA PHE A 115 -4.03 -0.15 15.68
C PHE A 115 -3.14 0.95 15.08
N HIS A 116 -3.73 1.92 14.41
CA HIS A 116 -3.03 3.08 13.87
C HIS A 116 -2.61 4.11 14.93
N GLN A 117 -2.98 3.92 16.20
CA GLN A 117 -2.49 4.72 17.32
C GLN A 117 -1.24 4.12 17.99
N LEU A 118 -0.86 2.89 17.64
CA LEU A 118 0.43 2.35 18.05
C LEU A 118 1.56 3.22 17.50
N PRO A 119 2.61 3.51 18.28
CA PRO A 119 3.65 4.47 17.88
C PRO A 119 4.24 4.26 16.50
N ILE A 120 4.47 3.00 16.11
CA ILE A 120 5.03 2.68 14.78
C ILE A 120 4.04 2.92 13.64
N ASN A 121 2.74 2.82 13.92
CA ASN A 121 1.68 2.97 12.92
C ASN A 121 1.07 4.38 12.92
N ALA A 122 1.38 5.18 13.94
CA ALA A 122 0.82 6.51 14.09
C ALA A 122 1.37 7.46 13.01
N PRO A 123 0.51 8.29 12.40
CA PRO A 123 0.99 9.32 11.48
C PRO A 123 1.92 10.28 12.22
N LYS A 124 3.06 10.59 11.62
CA LYS A 124 4.00 11.59 12.13
C LYS A 124 3.54 13.03 11.81
N CYS A 125 2.63 13.17 10.87
CA CYS A 125 2.00 14.43 10.51
C CYS A 125 0.94 14.81 11.57
N PRO A 126 0.77 16.09 11.91
CA PRO A 126 -0.28 16.54 12.83
C PRO A 126 -1.71 16.35 12.27
N PHE A 127 -1.86 16.01 11.02
CA PHE A 127 -3.13 15.61 10.42
C PHE A 127 -3.55 14.27 11.00
N ALA A 128 -4.53 14.28 11.88
CA ALA A 128 -5.04 13.09 12.52
C ALA A 128 -6.46 12.80 12.06
N ASN A 129 -6.74 11.53 11.83
CA ASN A 129 -8.11 11.05 11.75
C ASN A 129 -8.74 11.16 13.15
N LEU A 130 -9.88 11.82 13.23
CA LEU A 130 -10.61 11.99 14.50
C LEU A 130 -11.54 10.81 14.82
N GLN A 131 -11.24 9.63 14.30
CA GLN A 131 -11.97 8.41 14.64
C GLN A 131 -11.97 8.18 16.14
N ARG A 132 -13.16 7.97 16.70
CA ARG A 132 -13.38 7.83 18.14
C ARG A 132 -14.05 6.53 18.51
N ASP A 133 -13.84 5.50 17.71
CA ASP A 133 -14.46 4.21 17.90
C ASP A 133 -13.51 3.20 18.54
N GLY A 134 -14.11 2.26 19.27
CA GLY A 134 -13.44 1.09 19.78
C GLY A 134 -12.68 1.29 21.07
N HIS A 135 -12.09 0.19 21.50
CA HIS A 135 -11.28 0.12 22.72
C HIS A 135 -9.83 0.50 22.46
N MET A 136 -9.09 0.72 23.54
CA MET A 136 -7.66 1.02 23.50
C MET A 136 -7.30 2.27 22.68
N GLN A 137 -8.16 3.27 22.70
CA GLN A 137 -7.85 4.57 22.13
C GLN A 137 -6.83 5.28 23.01
N MET A 138 -5.63 5.54 22.48
CA MET A 138 -4.53 6.14 23.22
C MET A 138 -4.54 7.68 23.15
N GLY A 139 -5.09 8.22 22.07
CA GLY A 139 -5.27 9.65 21.90
C GLY A 139 -6.67 10.10 22.32
N VAL A 140 -6.78 11.14 23.12
CA VAL A 140 -8.08 11.75 23.48
C VAL A 140 -8.24 13.04 22.68
N PRO A 141 -9.02 13.03 21.59
CA PRO A 141 -9.28 14.23 20.81
C PRO A 141 -9.99 15.28 21.65
N LYS A 142 -9.58 16.54 21.51
CA LYS A 142 -10.27 17.66 22.16
C LYS A 142 -11.59 17.94 21.46
N GLY A 143 -12.51 18.54 22.18
CA GLY A 143 -13.81 18.97 21.67
C GLY A 143 -14.97 18.18 22.28
N ARG A 144 -16.12 18.82 22.33
CA ARG A 144 -17.35 18.25 22.93
C ARG A 144 -18.18 17.46 21.95
N VAL A 145 -18.01 17.74 20.67
CA VAL A 145 -18.83 17.19 19.59
C VAL A 145 -17.95 16.44 18.63
N ASN A 146 -18.36 15.25 18.25
CA ASN A 146 -17.61 14.33 17.37
C ASN A 146 -18.36 13.95 16.08
N TYR A 147 -19.36 14.74 15.71
CA TYR A 147 -20.17 14.50 14.51
C TYR A 147 -20.47 15.79 13.76
N GLU A 148 -20.83 15.65 12.51
CA GLU A 148 -21.27 16.73 11.61
C GLU A 148 -22.69 16.42 11.10
N PRO A 149 -23.57 17.42 10.95
CA PRO A 149 -23.38 18.81 11.33
C PRO A 149 -23.47 19.06 12.85
N SER A 150 -22.79 20.08 13.35
CA SER A 150 -22.90 20.48 14.74
C SER A 150 -23.20 21.97 14.86
N SER A 151 -24.22 22.31 15.65
CA SER A 151 -24.55 23.68 16.02
C SER A 151 -23.96 24.13 17.35
N LEU A 152 -23.29 23.23 18.08
CA LEU A 152 -22.81 23.49 19.43
C LEU A 152 -21.41 24.12 19.46
N GLN A 153 -20.63 23.96 18.41
CA GLN A 153 -19.23 24.35 18.38
C GLN A 153 -18.75 24.51 16.93
N ALA A 154 -17.92 25.54 16.70
CA ALA A 154 -17.37 25.81 15.36
C ALA A 154 -16.27 24.80 14.94
N ASP A 155 -15.47 24.34 15.89
CA ASP A 155 -14.37 23.41 15.66
C ASP A 155 -14.80 21.96 15.87
N THR A 156 -15.70 21.49 15.03
CA THR A 156 -16.13 20.10 15.02
C THR A 156 -15.46 19.34 13.88
N PRO A 157 -15.37 18.01 13.99
CA PRO A 157 -15.02 17.20 12.84
C PRO A 157 -15.96 17.51 11.66
N ARG A 158 -15.41 17.68 10.49
CA ARG A 158 -16.17 17.95 9.27
C ARG A 158 -15.39 17.47 8.05
N GLU A 159 -16.11 17.20 6.99
CA GLU A 159 -15.50 16.95 5.71
C GLU A 159 -14.68 18.16 5.25
N THR A 160 -13.54 17.90 4.59
CA THR A 160 -12.79 18.97 3.94
C THR A 160 -13.64 19.57 2.82
N GLN A 161 -13.54 20.87 2.57
CA GLN A 161 -14.29 21.53 1.48
C GLN A 161 -14.03 20.90 0.11
N GLN A 162 -12.87 20.30 -0.09
CA GLN A 162 -12.50 19.62 -1.33
C GLN A 162 -12.98 18.17 -1.36
N GLY A 163 -13.34 17.60 -0.20
CA GLY A 163 -13.69 16.19 -0.05
C GLY A 163 -12.55 15.26 -0.43
N PHE A 164 -12.73 13.99 -0.18
CA PHE A 164 -12.00 12.95 -0.87
C PHE A 164 -12.69 12.73 -2.23
N ARG A 165 -12.38 13.56 -3.17
CA ARG A 165 -12.79 13.28 -4.54
C ARG A 165 -11.82 12.26 -5.09
N SER A 166 -12.29 11.05 -5.24
CA SER A 166 -11.72 10.12 -6.19
C SER A 166 -11.59 10.84 -7.53
N HIS A 167 -10.38 10.89 -8.06
CA HIS A 167 -10.15 11.47 -9.38
C HIS A 167 -10.30 10.42 -10.49
N ALA A 168 -10.39 9.17 -10.13
CA ALA A 168 -10.70 8.08 -11.02
C ALA A 168 -12.22 7.89 -11.06
N THR A 169 -12.88 8.48 -12.01
CA THR A 169 -14.11 7.89 -12.52
C THR A 169 -13.68 6.57 -13.15
N LEU A 170 -13.92 5.47 -12.46
CA LEU A 170 -13.79 4.16 -13.09
C LEU A 170 -14.74 4.16 -14.29
N PRO A 171 -14.25 4.00 -15.51
CA PRO A 171 -15.07 4.11 -16.72
C PRO A 171 -16.11 2.98 -16.79
N ASP A 172 -15.86 1.90 -16.10
CA ASP A 172 -16.81 0.81 -15.92
C ASP A 172 -17.48 0.93 -14.54
N ASP A 173 -18.77 0.71 -14.51
CA ASP A 173 -19.61 0.63 -13.30
C ASP A 173 -19.16 -0.44 -12.28
N GLY A 174 -17.92 -0.86 -12.32
CA GLY A 174 -17.38 -1.92 -11.49
C GLY A 174 -18.07 -3.26 -11.73
N ALA A 175 -18.58 -3.47 -12.93
CA ALA A 175 -19.25 -4.70 -13.30
C ALA A 175 -18.30 -5.89 -13.14
N LYS A 176 -18.61 -6.79 -12.22
CA LYS A 176 -17.87 -8.03 -12.02
C LYS A 176 -18.08 -8.93 -13.24
N GLY A 177 -17.14 -8.90 -14.15
CA GLY A 177 -17.09 -9.82 -15.29
C GLY A 177 -16.39 -11.13 -14.93
N ARG A 178 -16.77 -12.21 -15.62
CA ARG A 178 -16.04 -13.48 -15.57
C ARG A 178 -15.07 -13.62 -16.74
N ALA A 179 -14.98 -12.60 -17.58
CA ALA A 179 -14.03 -12.57 -18.68
C ALA A 179 -12.61 -12.39 -18.10
N ARG A 180 -11.70 -13.23 -18.56
CA ARG A 180 -10.29 -13.15 -18.20
C ARG A 180 -9.49 -12.95 -19.47
N ALA A 181 -8.37 -12.24 -19.38
CA ALA A 181 -7.45 -12.14 -20.48
C ALA A 181 -6.98 -13.53 -20.96
N GLU A 182 -6.73 -13.68 -22.24
CA GLU A 182 -6.23 -14.94 -22.81
C GLU A 182 -4.96 -15.42 -22.11
N SER A 183 -4.11 -14.47 -21.72
CA SER A 183 -2.86 -14.75 -21.00
C SER A 183 -3.05 -15.16 -19.53
N PHE A 184 -4.27 -15.15 -18.99
CA PHE A 184 -4.50 -15.43 -17.56
C PHE A 184 -3.94 -16.78 -17.11
N ALA A 185 -4.04 -17.81 -17.93
CA ALA A 185 -3.54 -19.15 -17.63
C ALA A 185 -2.02 -19.31 -17.87
N ASP A 186 -1.38 -18.32 -18.45
CA ASP A 186 0.07 -18.35 -18.71
C ASP A 186 0.85 -17.80 -17.50
N HIS A 187 1.12 -18.66 -16.55
CA HIS A 187 1.86 -18.32 -15.33
C HIS A 187 3.38 -18.46 -15.46
N TYR A 188 3.88 -18.97 -16.58
CA TYR A 188 5.30 -19.35 -16.72
C TYR A 188 6.09 -18.54 -17.74
N THR A 189 5.47 -17.95 -18.71
CA THR A 189 6.19 -17.29 -19.82
C THR A 189 7.03 -16.13 -19.32
N GLN A 190 6.49 -15.20 -18.53
CA GLN A 190 7.27 -14.07 -18.02
C GLN A 190 8.40 -14.53 -17.09
N ALA A 191 8.10 -15.44 -16.17
CA ALA A 191 9.11 -15.99 -15.26
C ALA A 191 10.24 -16.71 -16.03
N ARG A 192 9.90 -17.44 -17.08
CA ARG A 192 10.88 -18.10 -17.97
C ARG A 192 11.73 -17.10 -18.73
N LEU A 193 11.13 -16.03 -19.25
CA LEU A 193 11.87 -14.97 -19.95
C LEU A 193 12.84 -14.29 -18.99
N PHE A 194 12.38 -13.94 -17.79
CA PHE A 194 13.23 -13.38 -16.75
C PHE A 194 14.41 -14.32 -16.41
N PHE A 195 14.14 -15.59 -16.13
CA PHE A 195 15.18 -16.57 -15.85
C PHE A 195 16.23 -16.67 -16.97
N ARG A 196 15.78 -16.66 -18.24
CA ARG A 196 16.66 -16.74 -19.39
C ARG A 196 17.48 -15.47 -19.63
N SER A 197 17.00 -14.31 -19.17
CA SER A 197 17.71 -13.04 -19.29
C SER A 197 18.85 -12.91 -18.27
N GLN A 198 18.83 -13.73 -17.20
CA GLN A 198 19.88 -13.70 -16.20
C GLN A 198 21.18 -14.30 -16.74
N THR A 199 22.30 -13.69 -16.36
CA THR A 199 23.62 -14.26 -16.62
C THR A 199 23.78 -15.57 -15.83
N LYS A 200 24.41 -16.56 -16.47
CA LYS A 200 24.76 -17.79 -15.73
C LYS A 200 25.73 -17.43 -14.59
N PRO A 201 25.55 -18.02 -13.39
CA PRO A 201 26.48 -17.85 -12.29
C PRO A 201 27.90 -18.37 -12.66
#